data_86f9ee9253c3797933eb0affa4af0cd6
#
_entry.id   86f9ee9253c3797933eb0affa4af0cd6
#
_cell.length_a   1.000
_cell.length_b   1.000
_cell.length_c   1.000
_cell.angle_alpha   90.00
_cell.angle_beta   90.00
_cell.angle_gamma   90.00
#
_symmetry.space_group_name_H-M   'P 1'
#
loop_
_entity.id
_entity.type
_entity.pdbx_description
1 polymer ?
#
loop_
_entity_poly.entity_id
_entity_poly.type
_entity_poly.pdbx_seq_one_letter_code
_entity_poly.pdbx_strand_id
1 'polypeptide(L)'
;MINAGKKRLVQRSGLEYRDRMPELILPTVRLHAAFLDCRDDWGPGLHEDGFGLGVDDDVDSPEGFAAWVRERVRMAHPAGDPCPEEQHGSPRWIVEHGQVLGGIALRHKLDDEIGQIGYGVRPSARRRGLASWALGEMLTEARVVLGLDRVLIPCLADNIASARTIEHNGGVLEGIRDTEHGPVRRYWIAFDR
;
A
#
# COMPACT_ATOMS: atom_id res chain seq x y z
N MET A 1 15.00 -45.21 22.62
CA MET A 1 14.83 -43.85 23.18
C MET A 1 15.73 -42.89 22.43
N ILE A 2 15.34 -42.39 21.29
CA ILE A 2 16.05 -41.32 20.57
C ILE A 2 15.01 -40.56 19.74
N ASN A 3 15.00 -39.23 19.91
CA ASN A 3 14.53 -38.23 18.93
C ASN A 3 13.14 -37.61 19.08
N ALA A 4 12.82 -37.09 20.27
CA ALA A 4 11.71 -36.12 20.42
C ALA A 4 12.17 -34.64 20.45
N GLY A 5 13.49 -34.38 20.49
CA GLY A 5 14.04 -33.03 20.69
C GLY A 5 14.24 -32.19 19.41
N LYS A 6 14.40 -32.80 18.23
CA LYS A 6 14.71 -32.07 16.99
C LYS A 6 13.52 -31.46 16.25
N LYS A 7 12.30 -31.95 16.46
CA LYS A 7 11.09 -31.42 15.79
C LYS A 7 10.57 -30.10 16.40
N ARG A 8 10.91 -29.80 17.65
CA ARG A 8 10.48 -28.56 18.32
C ARG A 8 11.32 -27.32 17.94
N LEU A 9 12.59 -27.49 17.55
CA LEU A 9 13.45 -26.37 17.15
C LEU A 9 13.14 -25.82 15.77
N VAL A 10 12.75 -26.69 14.81
CA VAL A 10 12.47 -26.28 13.43
C VAL A 10 11.14 -25.51 13.33
N GLN A 11 10.15 -25.82 14.15
CA GLN A 11 8.89 -25.09 14.18
C GLN A 11 8.99 -23.71 14.84
N ARG A 12 9.87 -23.54 15.85
CA ARG A 12 10.10 -22.22 16.46
C ARG A 12 10.84 -21.27 15.53
N SER A 13 11.83 -21.74 14.79
CA SER A 13 12.60 -20.90 13.85
C SER A 13 11.74 -20.42 12.66
N GLY A 14 10.76 -21.21 12.23
CA GLY A 14 9.87 -20.83 11.13
C GLY A 14 8.81 -19.78 11.53
N LEU A 15 8.34 -19.78 12.77
CA LEU A 15 7.43 -18.77 13.32
C LEU A 15 8.18 -17.46 13.60
N GLU A 16 9.36 -17.52 14.20
CA GLU A 16 10.21 -16.34 14.46
C GLU A 16 10.73 -15.67 13.17
N TYR A 17 10.87 -16.43 12.08
CA TYR A 17 11.27 -15.87 10.79
C TYR A 17 10.11 -15.18 10.07
N ARG A 18 8.88 -15.71 10.16
CA ARG A 18 7.68 -15.06 9.61
C ARG A 18 7.35 -13.74 10.31
N ASP A 19 7.59 -13.65 11.61
CA ASP A 19 7.39 -12.42 12.39
C ASP A 19 8.36 -11.28 12.01
N ARG A 20 9.40 -11.56 11.21
CA ARG A 20 10.44 -10.58 10.82
C ARG A 20 10.30 -10.00 9.42
N MET A 21 9.35 -10.51 8.63
CA MET A 21 9.13 -10.02 7.27
C MET A 21 7.96 -9.05 7.26
N PRO A 22 8.05 -7.97 6.47
CA PRO A 22 6.89 -7.11 6.27
C PRO A 22 5.79 -7.88 5.55
N GLU A 23 4.54 -7.56 5.88
CA GLU A 23 3.35 -8.14 5.25
C GLU A 23 2.39 -7.03 4.79
N LEU A 24 1.65 -7.32 3.71
CA LEU A 24 0.54 -6.51 3.26
C LEU A 24 -0.75 -7.09 3.83
N ILE A 25 -1.40 -6.31 4.69
CA ILE A 25 -2.68 -6.70 5.28
C ILE A 25 -3.80 -5.74 4.90
N LEU A 26 -5.04 -6.20 4.97
CA LEU A 26 -6.19 -5.30 4.91
C LEU A 26 -6.20 -4.36 6.13
N PRO A 27 -6.68 -3.12 5.97
CA PRO A 27 -6.92 -2.21 7.08
C PRO A 27 -7.70 -2.90 8.21
N THR A 28 -7.29 -2.67 9.45
CA THR A 28 -7.93 -3.32 10.61
C THR A 28 -7.97 -2.42 11.84
N VAL A 29 -9.08 -2.42 12.55
CA VAL A 29 -9.26 -1.67 13.80
C VAL A 29 -8.30 -2.10 14.91
N ARG A 30 -7.73 -3.32 14.81
CA ARG A 30 -6.80 -3.86 15.82
C ARG A 30 -5.49 -3.10 15.92
N LEU A 31 -5.13 -2.37 14.87
CA LEU A 31 -3.88 -1.62 14.78
C LEU A 31 -4.08 -0.11 14.89
N HIS A 32 -5.17 0.35 15.53
CA HIS A 32 -5.48 1.78 15.66
C HIS A 32 -4.29 2.58 16.24
N ALA A 33 -3.76 2.18 17.38
CA ALA A 33 -2.62 2.87 18.01
C ALA A 33 -1.37 2.87 17.10
N ALA A 34 -1.09 1.75 16.42
CA ALA A 34 0.03 1.65 15.49
C ALA A 34 -0.18 2.50 14.22
N PHE A 35 -1.44 2.66 13.77
CA PHE A 35 -1.79 3.55 12.67
C PHE A 35 -1.58 5.01 13.06
N LEU A 36 -2.05 5.44 14.23
CA LEU A 36 -1.84 6.80 14.74
C LEU A 36 -0.35 7.13 14.89
N ASP A 37 0.44 6.21 15.45
CA ASP A 37 1.90 6.34 15.53
C ASP A 37 2.55 6.47 14.13
N CYS A 38 2.06 5.73 13.14
CA CYS A 38 2.53 5.86 11.76
C CYS A 38 2.15 7.22 11.16
N ARG A 39 0.90 7.66 11.31
CA ARG A 39 0.44 8.97 10.84
C ARG A 39 1.25 10.10 11.45
N ASP A 40 1.45 10.06 12.74
CA ASP A 40 2.13 11.13 13.49
C ASP A 40 3.62 11.25 13.09
N ASP A 41 4.25 10.18 12.65
CA ASP A 41 5.62 10.18 12.13
C ASP A 41 5.77 11.02 10.84
N TRP A 42 4.69 11.22 10.08
CA TRP A 42 4.71 12.08 8.90
C TRP A 42 4.71 13.58 9.25
N GLY A 43 4.29 13.92 10.45
CA GLY A 43 4.08 15.30 10.87
C GLY A 43 2.73 15.86 10.44
N PRO A 44 2.48 17.15 10.71
CA PRO A 44 1.19 17.77 10.41
C PRO A 44 0.96 17.95 8.92
N GLY A 45 -0.31 17.89 8.51
CA GLY A 45 -0.77 18.08 7.13
C GLY A 45 -1.14 16.80 6.42
N LEU A 46 -1.56 16.94 5.16
CA LEU A 46 -1.84 15.81 4.28
C LEU A 46 -0.55 15.34 3.59
N HIS A 47 -0.41 14.05 3.46
CA HIS A 47 0.75 13.40 2.87
C HIS A 47 0.34 12.35 1.84
N GLU A 48 1.23 12.04 0.89
CA GLU A 48 1.13 10.86 0.02
C GLU A 48 1.47 9.61 0.86
N ASP A 49 0.60 9.26 1.79
CA ASP A 49 0.80 8.21 2.79
C ASP A 49 0.42 6.81 2.31
N GLY A 50 -0.30 6.72 1.18
CA GLY A 50 -0.82 5.47 0.63
C GLY A 50 -2.03 4.91 1.37
N PHE A 51 -2.51 5.57 2.43
CA PHE A 51 -3.72 5.19 3.16
C PHE A 51 -4.99 5.78 2.52
N GLY A 52 -4.84 6.89 1.80
CA GLY A 52 -5.94 7.68 1.27
C GLY A 52 -6.70 8.43 2.36
N LEU A 53 -5.98 8.95 3.34
CA LEU A 53 -6.53 9.75 4.42
C LEU A 53 -6.96 11.13 3.89
N GLY A 54 -8.22 11.48 4.09
CA GLY A 54 -8.78 12.78 3.77
C GLY A 54 -8.73 13.76 4.94
N VAL A 55 -8.93 15.05 4.64
CA VAL A 55 -8.91 16.14 5.66
C VAL A 55 -10.03 16.02 6.68
N ASP A 56 -11.15 15.42 6.29
CA ASP A 56 -12.35 15.30 7.12
C ASP A 56 -12.49 13.93 7.79
N ASP A 57 -11.51 13.02 7.57
CA ASP A 57 -11.53 11.68 8.14
C ASP A 57 -11.23 11.75 9.64
N ASP A 58 -12.21 11.39 10.49
CA ASP A 58 -11.97 11.16 11.91
C ASP A 58 -11.31 9.80 12.13
N VAL A 59 -9.99 9.83 12.30
CA VAL A 59 -9.21 8.63 12.62
C VAL A 59 -8.66 8.64 14.05
N ASP A 60 -8.90 9.72 14.79
CA ASP A 60 -8.44 9.86 16.18
C ASP A 60 -9.38 9.14 17.15
N SER A 61 -10.69 9.25 16.94
CA SER A 61 -11.66 8.51 17.76
C SER A 61 -11.74 7.04 17.34
N PRO A 62 -11.92 6.10 18.28
CA PRO A 62 -12.11 4.69 17.96
C PRO A 62 -13.31 4.44 17.01
N GLU A 63 -14.38 5.19 17.17
CA GLU A 63 -15.59 5.10 16.37
C GLU A 63 -15.37 5.58 14.94
N GLY A 64 -14.74 6.75 14.77
CA GLY A 64 -14.38 7.32 13.47
C GLY A 64 -13.39 6.44 12.74
N PHE A 65 -12.34 5.99 13.42
CA PHE A 65 -11.38 5.05 12.86
C PHE A 65 -12.03 3.74 12.39
N ALA A 66 -12.96 3.19 13.19
CA ALA A 66 -13.70 1.99 12.81
C ALA A 66 -14.57 2.21 11.57
N ALA A 67 -15.19 3.39 11.44
CA ALA A 67 -15.97 3.75 10.26
C ALA A 67 -15.07 3.89 9.03
N TRP A 68 -13.94 4.58 9.16
CA TRP A 68 -12.95 4.74 8.10
C TRP A 68 -12.37 3.39 7.63
N VAL A 69 -11.95 2.51 8.55
CA VAL A 69 -11.46 1.17 8.22
C VAL A 69 -12.53 0.34 7.50
N ARG A 70 -13.78 0.39 7.96
CA ARG A 70 -14.90 -0.32 7.31
C ARG A 70 -15.06 0.09 5.87
N GLU A 71 -14.96 1.39 5.58
CA GLU A 71 -15.05 1.90 4.22
C GLU A 71 -13.90 1.39 3.34
N ARG A 72 -12.66 1.40 3.84
CA ARG A 72 -11.49 0.86 3.12
C ARG A 72 -11.63 -0.64 2.84
N VAL A 73 -12.13 -1.41 3.81
CA VAL A 73 -12.36 -2.85 3.62
C VAL A 73 -13.51 -3.09 2.63
N ARG A 74 -14.56 -2.27 2.63
CA ARG A 74 -15.66 -2.34 1.67
C ARG A 74 -15.16 -2.18 0.22
N MET A 75 -14.26 -1.23 -0.02
CA MET A 75 -13.65 -1.03 -1.34
C MET A 75 -12.91 -2.27 -1.86
N ALA A 76 -12.37 -3.08 -0.96
CA ALA A 76 -11.62 -4.31 -1.30
C ALA A 76 -12.53 -5.52 -1.65
N HIS A 77 -13.81 -5.47 -1.32
CA HIS A 77 -14.75 -6.58 -1.50
C HIS A 77 -15.99 -6.15 -2.29
N PRO A 78 -15.86 -5.86 -3.59
CA PRO A 78 -16.95 -5.32 -4.40
C PRO A 78 -18.08 -6.31 -4.68
N ALA A 79 -17.86 -7.62 -4.44
CA ALA A 79 -18.86 -8.65 -4.73
C ALA A 79 -20.08 -8.55 -3.80
N GLY A 80 -21.20 -8.04 -4.34
CA GLY A 80 -22.48 -7.94 -3.64
C GLY A 80 -22.74 -6.62 -2.91
N ASP A 81 -21.83 -5.66 -2.96
CA ASP A 81 -22.00 -4.33 -2.39
C ASP A 81 -22.36 -3.32 -3.52
N PRO A 82 -23.34 -2.42 -3.33
CA PRO A 82 -23.67 -1.35 -4.26
C PRO A 82 -22.64 -0.22 -4.33
N CYS A 83 -21.38 -0.49 -4.04
CA CYS A 83 -20.28 0.45 -4.19
C CYS A 83 -20.07 0.77 -5.68
N PRO A 84 -20.01 2.03 -6.11
CA PRO A 84 -19.66 2.37 -7.48
C PRO A 84 -18.31 1.78 -7.88
N GLU A 85 -18.20 1.24 -9.11
CA GLU A 85 -16.95 0.64 -9.63
C GLU A 85 -15.75 1.57 -9.52
N GLU A 86 -15.96 2.89 -9.62
CA GLU A 86 -14.92 3.90 -9.46
C GLU A 86 -14.23 3.87 -8.09
N GLN A 87 -14.91 3.35 -7.07
CA GLN A 87 -14.41 3.26 -5.70
C GLN A 87 -13.79 1.90 -5.37
N HIS A 88 -13.84 0.93 -6.29
CA HIS A 88 -13.23 -0.38 -6.06
C HIS A 88 -11.70 -0.28 -6.03
N GLY A 89 -11.10 -0.91 -5.04
CA GLY A 89 -9.66 -0.89 -4.86
C GLY A 89 -9.17 -1.92 -3.87
N SER A 90 -7.88 -2.14 -3.88
CA SER A 90 -7.18 -3.05 -2.97
C SER A 90 -6.29 -2.27 -2.02
N PRO A 91 -6.84 -1.65 -0.96
CA PRO A 91 -6.02 -0.99 0.06
C PRO A 91 -5.29 -2.04 0.91
N ARG A 92 -4.02 -1.78 1.19
CA ARG A 92 -3.18 -2.61 2.05
C ARG A 92 -2.33 -1.73 2.96
N TRP A 93 -2.09 -2.22 4.17
CA TRP A 93 -1.11 -1.65 5.07
C TRP A 93 0.17 -2.48 5.04
N ILE A 94 1.31 -1.80 5.05
CA ILE A 94 2.62 -2.39 5.24
C ILE A 94 2.82 -2.54 6.74
N VAL A 95 2.86 -3.77 7.23
CA VAL A 95 2.97 -4.06 8.66
C VAL A 95 4.18 -4.94 8.93
N GLU A 96 4.89 -4.65 10.01
CA GLU A 96 6.01 -5.45 10.51
C GLU A 96 6.03 -5.40 12.03
N HIS A 97 6.08 -6.53 12.71
CA HIS A 97 6.07 -6.63 14.19
C HIS A 97 4.88 -5.90 14.85
N GLY A 98 3.72 -5.89 14.21
CA GLY A 98 2.54 -5.18 14.71
C GLY A 98 2.58 -3.66 14.57
N GLN A 99 3.61 -3.11 13.94
CA GLN A 99 3.72 -1.69 13.60
C GLN A 99 3.22 -1.45 12.18
N VAL A 100 2.48 -0.37 11.98
CA VAL A 100 2.11 0.13 10.65
C VAL A 100 3.25 1.00 10.13
N LEU A 101 3.82 0.62 8.99
CA LEU A 101 4.97 1.28 8.38
C LEU A 101 4.60 2.12 7.16
N GLY A 102 3.39 1.98 6.64
CA GLY A 102 2.90 2.71 5.49
C GLY A 102 1.66 2.07 4.89
N GLY A 103 1.20 2.64 3.78
CA GLY A 103 0.06 2.18 3.02
C GLY A 103 0.37 2.05 1.53
N ILE A 104 -0.41 1.22 0.85
CA ILE A 104 -0.44 1.10 -0.60
C ILE A 104 -1.85 0.74 -1.03
N ALA A 105 -2.31 1.30 -2.14
CA ALA A 105 -3.62 0.98 -2.69
C ALA A 105 -3.56 0.84 -4.21
N LEU A 106 -4.24 -0.19 -4.74
CA LEU A 106 -4.46 -0.39 -6.16
C LEU A 106 -5.91 -0.06 -6.47
N ARG A 107 -6.18 0.93 -7.33
CA ARG A 107 -7.50 1.21 -7.89
C ARG A 107 -7.78 0.21 -9.01
N HIS A 108 -8.97 -0.38 -9.01
CA HIS A 108 -9.32 -1.37 -10.04
C HIS A 108 -9.62 -0.69 -11.38
N LYS A 109 -10.17 0.52 -11.36
CA LYS A 109 -10.39 1.34 -12.55
C LYS A 109 -9.23 2.31 -12.75
N LEU A 110 -8.83 2.46 -14.01
CA LEU A 110 -7.81 3.45 -14.37
C LEU A 110 -8.40 4.86 -14.23
N ASP A 111 -7.72 5.69 -13.46
CA ASP A 111 -7.88 7.13 -13.47
C ASP A 111 -6.66 7.74 -14.17
N ASP A 112 -6.88 8.56 -15.19
CA ASP A 112 -5.80 9.09 -16.03
C ASP A 112 -4.97 10.17 -15.32
N GLU A 113 -5.51 10.81 -14.29
CA GLU A 113 -4.79 11.83 -13.51
C GLU A 113 -4.02 11.22 -12.35
N ILE A 114 -4.71 10.46 -11.48
CA ILE A 114 -4.14 9.94 -10.25
C ILE A 114 -3.59 8.51 -10.37
N GLY A 115 -3.75 7.89 -11.55
CA GLY A 115 -3.26 6.54 -11.84
C GLY A 115 -3.96 5.45 -11.03
N GLN A 116 -3.33 4.27 -11.00
CA GLN A 116 -3.94 3.10 -10.35
C GLN A 116 -3.29 2.75 -9.01
N ILE A 117 -2.00 3.03 -8.80
CA ILE A 117 -1.31 2.67 -7.55
C ILE A 117 -0.75 3.91 -6.87
N GLY A 118 -1.15 4.12 -5.61
CA GLY A 118 -0.58 5.10 -4.71
C GLY A 118 0.00 4.40 -3.47
N TYR A 119 1.13 4.88 -2.97
CA TYR A 119 1.80 4.30 -1.80
C TYR A 119 2.60 5.33 -1.03
N GLY A 120 2.80 5.03 0.27
CA GLY A 120 3.68 5.79 1.12
C GLY A 120 4.29 4.93 2.23
N VAL A 121 5.48 5.33 2.70
CA VAL A 121 6.17 4.71 3.82
C VAL A 121 6.55 5.79 4.82
N ARG A 122 6.20 5.58 6.09
CA ARG A 122 6.50 6.52 7.17
C ARG A 122 7.98 6.91 7.19
N PRO A 123 8.32 8.17 7.50
CA PRO A 123 9.68 8.69 7.42
C PRO A 123 10.73 7.81 8.12
N SER A 124 10.46 7.35 9.33
CA SER A 124 11.38 6.52 10.12
C SER A 124 11.66 5.14 9.53
N ALA A 125 10.77 4.62 8.65
CA ALA A 125 10.91 3.30 8.03
C ALA A 125 11.41 3.34 6.57
N ARG A 126 11.71 4.53 6.03
CA ARG A 126 12.18 4.68 4.65
C ARG A 126 13.56 4.06 4.42
N ARG A 127 13.94 3.89 3.15
CA ARG A 127 15.24 3.35 2.68
C ARG A 127 15.50 1.90 3.08
N ARG A 128 14.44 1.14 3.38
CA ARG A 128 14.48 -0.30 3.69
C ARG A 128 13.95 -1.17 2.54
N GLY A 129 13.62 -0.56 1.40
CA GLY A 129 13.05 -1.28 0.24
C GLY A 129 11.54 -1.58 0.37
N LEU A 130 10.88 -1.14 1.44
CA LEU A 130 9.46 -1.47 1.72
C LEU A 130 8.51 -1.04 0.60
N ALA A 131 8.66 0.19 0.08
CA ALA A 131 7.82 0.68 -1.01
C ALA A 131 8.01 -0.13 -2.29
N SER A 132 9.26 -0.49 -2.63
CA SER A 132 9.56 -1.29 -3.82
C SER A 132 9.02 -2.71 -3.71
N TRP A 133 9.16 -3.34 -2.54
CA TRP A 133 8.57 -4.64 -2.26
C TRP A 133 7.03 -4.59 -2.32
N ALA A 134 6.41 -3.64 -1.61
CA ALA A 134 4.95 -3.51 -1.60
C ALA A 134 4.38 -3.26 -3.00
N LEU A 135 5.06 -2.43 -3.80
CA LEU A 135 4.67 -2.20 -5.19
C LEU A 135 4.74 -3.50 -6.01
N GLY A 136 5.80 -4.31 -5.88
CA GLY A 136 5.92 -5.61 -6.54
C GLY A 136 4.77 -6.57 -6.21
N GLU A 137 4.36 -6.63 -4.94
CA GLU A 137 3.21 -7.44 -4.50
C GLU A 137 1.90 -6.94 -5.14
N MET A 138 1.67 -5.61 -5.16
CA MET A 138 0.46 -5.04 -5.77
C MET A 138 0.44 -5.18 -7.30
N LEU A 139 1.59 -5.15 -7.96
CA LEU A 139 1.70 -5.45 -9.39
C LEU A 139 1.34 -6.92 -9.68
N THR A 140 1.71 -7.82 -8.79
CA THR A 140 1.30 -9.22 -8.87
C THR A 140 -0.22 -9.36 -8.72
N GLU A 141 -0.83 -8.65 -7.77
CA GLU A 141 -2.30 -8.62 -7.61
C GLU A 141 -2.98 -8.04 -8.87
N ALA A 142 -2.48 -6.93 -9.41
CA ALA A 142 -2.99 -6.30 -10.62
C ALA A 142 -3.01 -7.27 -11.83
N ARG A 143 -1.91 -7.99 -12.01
CA ARG A 143 -1.77 -8.97 -13.10
C ARG A 143 -2.60 -10.22 -12.89
N VAL A 144 -2.44 -10.88 -11.73
CA VAL A 144 -2.94 -12.25 -11.51
C VAL A 144 -4.41 -12.25 -11.07
N VAL A 145 -4.81 -11.29 -10.26
CA VAL A 145 -6.18 -11.24 -9.70
C VAL A 145 -7.10 -10.41 -10.56
N LEU A 146 -6.65 -9.22 -11.00
CA LEU A 146 -7.47 -8.32 -11.80
C LEU A 146 -7.31 -8.53 -13.31
N GLY A 147 -6.30 -9.28 -13.76
CA GLY A 147 -6.07 -9.55 -15.17
C GLY A 147 -5.71 -8.31 -15.99
N LEU A 148 -5.13 -7.29 -15.37
CA LEU A 148 -4.72 -6.08 -16.07
C LEU A 148 -3.52 -6.38 -16.98
N ASP A 149 -3.47 -5.76 -18.16
CA ASP A 149 -2.32 -5.85 -19.07
C ASP A 149 -1.21 -4.85 -18.69
N ARG A 150 -1.55 -3.78 -18.00
CA ARG A 150 -0.63 -2.73 -17.54
C ARG A 150 -1.25 -1.87 -16.46
N VAL A 151 -0.43 -1.14 -15.73
CA VAL A 151 -0.85 -0.14 -14.73
C VAL A 151 -0.16 1.19 -14.96
N LEU A 152 -0.88 2.29 -14.66
CA LEU A 152 -0.35 3.65 -14.67
C LEU A 152 -0.04 4.07 -13.23
N ILE A 153 1.17 4.57 -13.01
CA ILE A 153 1.62 5.07 -11.70
C ILE A 153 2.23 6.47 -11.91
N PRO A 154 1.55 7.54 -11.55
CA PRO A 154 2.13 8.88 -11.53
C PRO A 154 2.84 9.14 -10.20
N CYS A 155 3.81 10.06 -10.22
CA CYS A 155 4.39 10.67 -9.03
C CYS A 155 4.78 12.11 -9.32
N LEU A 156 4.83 12.97 -8.30
CA LEU A 156 5.34 14.34 -8.45
C LEU A 156 6.73 14.32 -9.08
N ALA A 157 6.99 15.27 -9.98
CA ALA A 157 8.22 15.29 -10.77
C ALA A 157 9.49 15.46 -9.92
N ASP A 158 9.38 16.06 -8.74
CA ASP A 158 10.44 16.22 -7.75
C ASP A 158 10.54 15.05 -6.75
N ASN A 159 9.55 14.14 -6.72
CA ASN A 159 9.57 12.93 -5.90
C ASN A 159 10.46 11.85 -6.53
N ILE A 160 11.79 12.10 -6.48
CA ILE A 160 12.79 11.18 -7.06
C ILE A 160 12.76 9.80 -6.40
N ALA A 161 12.38 9.73 -5.11
CA ALA A 161 12.29 8.44 -4.42
C ALA A 161 11.18 7.56 -5.00
N SER A 162 10.00 8.14 -5.28
CA SER A 162 8.91 7.43 -5.95
C SER A 162 9.28 7.05 -7.38
N ALA A 163 9.86 7.98 -8.17
CA ALA A 163 10.32 7.68 -9.52
C ALA A 163 11.25 6.45 -9.57
N ARG A 164 12.27 6.42 -8.71
CA ARG A 164 13.20 5.27 -8.62
C ARG A 164 12.51 3.98 -8.18
N THR A 165 11.54 4.06 -7.28
CA THR A 165 10.77 2.90 -6.84
C THR A 165 9.96 2.31 -8.00
N ILE A 166 9.33 3.17 -8.80
CA ILE A 166 8.53 2.77 -9.97
C ILE A 166 9.45 2.16 -11.05
N GLU A 167 10.55 2.84 -11.37
CA GLU A 167 11.55 2.38 -12.35
C GLU A 167 12.17 1.04 -11.96
N HIS A 168 12.47 0.84 -10.66
CA HIS A 168 12.99 -0.44 -10.15
C HIS A 168 12.00 -1.60 -10.34
N ASN A 169 10.70 -1.30 -10.37
CA ASN A 169 9.64 -2.27 -10.63
C ASN A 169 9.24 -2.35 -12.12
N GLY A 170 10.08 -1.85 -13.02
CA GLY A 170 9.85 -1.95 -14.47
C GLY A 170 9.03 -0.80 -15.06
N GLY A 171 8.87 0.30 -14.34
CA GLY A 171 8.18 1.48 -14.83
C GLY A 171 8.92 2.17 -15.99
N VAL A 172 8.19 2.40 -17.08
CA VAL A 172 8.67 3.14 -18.25
C VAL A 172 8.02 4.51 -18.25
N LEU A 173 8.84 5.57 -18.28
CA LEU A 173 8.34 6.94 -18.28
C LEU A 173 7.61 7.23 -19.60
N GLU A 174 6.34 7.59 -19.53
CA GLU A 174 5.54 8.10 -20.65
C GLU A 174 5.90 9.57 -20.94
N GLY A 175 6.02 10.37 -19.86
CA GLY A 175 6.30 11.81 -19.95
C GLY A 175 6.00 12.53 -18.64
N ILE A 176 6.09 13.84 -18.69
CA ILE A 176 5.71 14.73 -17.58
C ILE A 176 4.48 15.52 -18.04
N ARG A 177 3.48 15.61 -17.17
CA ARG A 177 2.27 16.43 -17.37
C ARG A 177 2.10 17.42 -16.23
N ASP A 178 1.68 18.62 -16.55
CA ASP A 178 1.28 19.61 -15.56
C ASP A 178 -0.12 19.27 -15.03
N THR A 179 -0.27 19.30 -13.72
CA THR A 179 -1.55 19.11 -13.00
C THR A 179 -1.77 20.27 -12.04
N GLU A 180 -2.95 20.35 -11.43
CA GLU A 180 -3.24 21.35 -10.39
C GLU A 180 -2.32 21.21 -9.15
N HIS A 181 -1.74 20.02 -8.95
CA HIS A 181 -0.81 19.72 -7.86
C HIS A 181 0.67 19.91 -8.27
N GLY A 182 0.92 20.41 -9.48
CA GLY A 182 2.25 20.57 -10.07
C GLY A 182 2.58 19.50 -11.11
N PRO A 183 3.81 19.51 -11.66
CA PRO A 183 4.22 18.57 -12.69
C PRO A 183 4.35 17.15 -12.13
N VAL A 184 3.80 16.17 -12.84
CA VAL A 184 3.84 14.73 -12.49
C VAL A 184 4.55 13.93 -13.59
N ARG A 185 5.41 13.00 -13.18
CA ARG A 185 5.96 11.95 -14.03
C ARG A 185 4.92 10.84 -14.13
N ARG A 186 4.65 10.37 -15.33
CA ARG A 186 3.70 9.28 -15.61
C ARG A 186 4.48 8.07 -16.06
N TYR A 187 4.30 6.95 -15.37
CA TYR A 187 4.96 5.69 -15.67
C TYR A 187 3.96 4.59 -15.99
N TRP A 188 4.23 3.83 -17.04
CA TRP A 188 3.51 2.60 -17.31
C TRP A 188 4.36 1.40 -16.92
N ILE A 189 3.74 0.44 -16.26
CA ILE A 189 4.29 -0.90 -16.05
C ILE A 189 3.41 -1.87 -16.82
N ALA A 190 3.95 -2.46 -17.89
CA ALA A 190 3.28 -3.47 -18.69
C ALA A 190 3.62 -4.87 -18.15
N PHE A 191 2.67 -5.78 -18.24
CA PHE A 191 2.87 -7.18 -17.86
C PHE A 191 3.08 -8.02 -19.12
N ASP A 192 4.16 -8.81 -19.14
CA ASP A 192 4.38 -9.78 -20.21
C ASP A 192 3.26 -10.84 -20.16
N ARG A 193 2.72 -11.18 -21.35
CA ARG A 193 1.68 -12.19 -21.53
C ARG A 193 2.24 -13.60 -21.34
#